data_274704bc29b70cb92f6d8748ef2c4eb5
#
_entry.id   274704bc29b70cb92f6d8748ef2c4eb5
#
_cell.length_a   1.000
_cell.length_b   1.000
_cell.length_c   1.000
_cell.angle_alpha   90.00
_cell.angle_beta   90.00
_cell.angle_gamma   90.00
#
_symmetry.space_group_name_H-M   'P 1'
#
loop_
_entity.id
_entity.type
_entity.pdbx_description
1 polymer ?
#
loop_
_entity_poly.entity_id
_entity_poly.type
_entity_poly.pdbx_seq_one_letter_code
_entity_poly.pdbx_strand_id
1 'polypeptide(L)'
;MPLADRIRPSTLDEVVGQRHILAQGKPLYNIISRGKIPNMIFYGPSGVGKTTVANIIAQKTSMSLYRLNGTQASTSDIKDVVANLGTFGAAGGILLFLDEIQYLNKKQQQTLLEYIESGEITLIASTTENPYFYVYSAVLSRCTVFEFKQVTAEDILPAVERAFRLMGEEMHTQFTLEEGVVSHIAYGCGGDVRKAANTVELCCLSSEGDTVTMETAKLLTQKSSMNYDRDGDHHYDILSGLQKSIRGSDENAALHYAARLLAAGDITSLCRRLLVIASEDIGLAYPMAVPIVKACVDSALQLGLPEARIPLGEAVVLLATSPKSNSAYLGINAAMQDVEDGKTGELPRQLQNKHYDGEGNAVKGQYYLYPHDYPDHYVKQQYLPDAIKDRVYYTFGDNKFEQQSKAYWDKIKGKK
;
A
#
# COMPACT_ATOMS: atom_id res chain seq x y z
N MET A 1 -27.16 -15.46 7.21
CA MET A 1 -26.09 -15.00 6.29
C MET A 1 -26.25 -13.50 6.12
N PRO A 2 -25.20 -12.67 6.29
CA PRO A 2 -25.32 -11.21 6.17
C PRO A 2 -25.87 -10.78 4.80
N LEU A 3 -26.61 -9.69 4.74
CA LEU A 3 -27.20 -9.18 3.50
C LEU A 3 -26.14 -8.96 2.42
N ALA A 4 -25.00 -8.41 2.79
CA ALA A 4 -23.87 -8.17 1.89
C ALA A 4 -23.40 -9.44 1.12
N ASP A 5 -23.54 -10.63 1.70
CA ASP A 5 -23.22 -11.89 1.02
C ASP A 5 -24.37 -12.37 0.10
N ARG A 6 -25.61 -12.05 0.45
CA ARG A 6 -26.81 -12.45 -0.33
C ARG A 6 -27.02 -11.60 -1.57
N ILE A 7 -26.65 -10.31 -1.49
CA ILE A 7 -26.76 -9.40 -2.65
C ILE A 7 -25.57 -9.54 -3.62
N ARG A 8 -24.60 -10.45 -3.34
CA ARG A 8 -23.43 -10.60 -4.22
C ARG A 8 -23.87 -10.86 -5.66
N PRO A 9 -23.28 -10.13 -6.62
CA PRO A 9 -23.44 -10.42 -8.03
C PRO A 9 -23.11 -11.87 -8.37
N SER A 10 -23.95 -12.47 -9.21
CA SER A 10 -23.75 -13.81 -9.79
C SER A 10 -23.18 -13.75 -11.19
N THR A 11 -23.27 -12.59 -11.85
CA THR A 11 -22.77 -12.35 -13.20
C THR A 11 -21.86 -11.12 -13.21
N LEU A 12 -21.00 -11.02 -14.24
CA LEU A 12 -20.09 -9.86 -14.40
C LEU A 12 -20.86 -8.56 -14.61
N ASP A 13 -22.00 -8.61 -15.28
CA ASP A 13 -22.83 -7.43 -15.59
C ASP A 13 -23.48 -6.82 -14.35
N GLU A 14 -23.62 -7.61 -13.28
CA GLU A 14 -24.13 -7.15 -12.00
C GLU A 14 -23.05 -6.56 -11.09
N VAL A 15 -21.77 -6.71 -11.44
CA VAL A 15 -20.66 -6.18 -10.65
C VAL A 15 -20.66 -4.66 -10.75
N VAL A 16 -20.77 -4.02 -9.61
CA VAL A 16 -20.80 -2.56 -9.51
C VAL A 16 -19.45 -1.96 -9.80
N GLY A 17 -19.39 -0.93 -10.64
CA GLY A 17 -18.16 -0.25 -11.02
C GLY A 17 -17.21 -1.12 -11.85
N GLN A 18 -15.91 -0.92 -11.73
CA GLN A 18 -14.81 -1.68 -12.37
C GLN A 18 -14.89 -1.75 -13.91
N ARG A 19 -15.56 -0.80 -14.57
CA ARG A 19 -15.78 -0.79 -16.03
C ARG A 19 -14.48 -0.80 -16.84
N HIS A 20 -13.38 -0.28 -16.28
CA HIS A 20 -12.07 -0.24 -16.93
C HIS A 20 -11.47 -1.64 -17.14
N ILE A 21 -11.85 -2.66 -16.35
CA ILE A 21 -11.38 -4.05 -16.47
C ILE A 21 -12.49 -5.04 -16.78
N LEU A 22 -13.74 -4.78 -16.38
CA LEU A 22 -14.87 -5.71 -16.49
C LEU A 22 -15.89 -5.36 -17.56
N ALA A 23 -15.85 -4.18 -18.21
CA ALA A 23 -16.72 -3.89 -19.33
C ALA A 23 -16.44 -4.84 -20.52
N GLN A 24 -17.45 -5.08 -21.36
CA GLN A 24 -17.33 -5.91 -22.55
C GLN A 24 -16.12 -5.45 -23.41
N GLY A 25 -15.26 -6.39 -23.80
CA GLY A 25 -14.04 -6.10 -24.56
C GLY A 25 -12.82 -5.71 -23.72
N LYS A 26 -12.95 -5.53 -22.41
CA LYS A 26 -11.83 -5.24 -21.51
C LYS A 26 -11.05 -6.50 -21.13
N PRO A 27 -9.76 -6.34 -20.69
CA PRO A 27 -8.87 -7.48 -20.51
C PRO A 27 -9.42 -8.58 -19.59
N LEU A 28 -9.89 -8.23 -18.39
CA LEU A 28 -10.38 -9.21 -17.41
C LEU A 28 -11.68 -9.86 -17.88
N TYR A 29 -12.60 -9.07 -18.48
CA TYR A 29 -13.83 -9.60 -19.08
C TYR A 29 -13.51 -10.65 -20.17
N ASN A 30 -12.58 -10.36 -21.08
CA ASN A 30 -12.20 -11.27 -22.15
C ASN A 30 -11.57 -12.57 -21.64
N ILE A 31 -10.72 -12.48 -20.60
CA ILE A 31 -10.11 -13.64 -19.94
C ILE A 31 -11.20 -14.55 -19.38
N ILE A 32 -12.12 -13.98 -18.60
CA ILE A 32 -13.21 -14.73 -17.93
C ILE A 32 -14.16 -15.34 -18.99
N SER A 33 -14.47 -14.60 -20.04
CA SER A 33 -15.36 -15.06 -21.12
C SER A 33 -14.77 -16.22 -21.91
N ARG A 34 -13.43 -16.30 -22.02
CA ARG A 34 -12.72 -17.41 -22.72
C ARG A 34 -12.54 -18.64 -21.84
N GLY A 35 -12.81 -18.55 -20.54
CA GLY A 35 -12.68 -19.66 -19.59
C GLY A 35 -11.25 -20.14 -19.31
N LYS A 36 -10.22 -19.48 -19.85
CA LYS A 36 -8.81 -19.77 -19.55
C LYS A 36 -8.30 -18.75 -18.53
N ILE A 37 -8.24 -19.12 -17.27
CA ILE A 37 -7.90 -18.24 -16.18
C ILE A 37 -6.40 -18.37 -15.85
N PRO A 38 -5.58 -17.32 -16.08
CA PRO A 38 -4.21 -17.28 -15.61
C PRO A 38 -4.16 -17.00 -14.12
N ASN A 39 -2.98 -17.12 -13.50
CA ASN A 39 -2.76 -16.63 -12.15
C ASN A 39 -2.90 -15.11 -12.13
N MET A 40 -3.63 -14.59 -11.14
CA MET A 40 -3.96 -13.17 -11.05
C MET A 40 -3.82 -12.63 -9.64
N ILE A 41 -3.51 -11.34 -9.55
CA ILE A 41 -3.57 -10.58 -8.29
C ILE A 41 -4.54 -9.43 -8.48
N PHE A 42 -5.57 -9.39 -7.62
CA PHE A 42 -6.54 -8.30 -7.56
C PHE A 42 -6.14 -7.36 -6.43
N TYR A 43 -5.75 -6.13 -6.73
CA TYR A 43 -5.42 -5.17 -5.69
C TYR A 43 -6.33 -3.95 -5.74
N GLY A 44 -6.55 -3.34 -4.59
CA GLY A 44 -7.42 -2.17 -4.45
C GLY A 44 -8.20 -2.18 -3.13
N PRO A 45 -8.98 -1.13 -2.84
CA PRO A 45 -9.71 -0.95 -1.59
C PRO A 45 -10.60 -2.14 -1.21
N SER A 46 -10.98 -2.22 0.07
CA SER A 46 -11.95 -3.23 0.51
C SER A 46 -13.35 -2.93 -0.03
N GLY A 47 -14.20 -3.95 -0.18
CA GLY A 47 -15.60 -3.77 -0.59
C GLY A 47 -15.84 -3.42 -2.07
N VAL A 48 -14.80 -3.36 -2.92
CA VAL A 48 -14.89 -3.01 -4.36
C VAL A 48 -15.17 -4.18 -5.30
N GLY A 49 -15.41 -5.40 -4.76
CA GLY A 49 -15.86 -6.56 -5.55
C GLY A 49 -14.79 -7.60 -5.89
N LYS A 50 -13.54 -7.52 -5.38
CA LYS A 50 -12.46 -8.51 -5.65
C LYS A 50 -12.91 -9.96 -5.41
N THR A 51 -13.42 -10.26 -4.22
CA THR A 51 -13.93 -11.60 -3.85
C THR A 51 -15.13 -12.02 -4.68
N THR A 52 -15.99 -11.07 -5.06
CA THR A 52 -17.16 -11.31 -5.91
C THR A 52 -16.75 -11.78 -7.31
N VAL A 53 -15.78 -11.10 -7.91
CA VAL A 53 -15.27 -11.47 -9.24
C VAL A 53 -14.58 -12.84 -9.21
N ALA A 54 -13.80 -13.14 -8.15
CA ALA A 54 -13.21 -14.48 -7.98
C ALA A 54 -14.27 -15.59 -7.90
N ASN A 55 -15.39 -15.35 -7.22
CA ASN A 55 -16.51 -16.30 -7.17
C ASN A 55 -17.17 -16.50 -8.54
N ILE A 56 -17.39 -15.43 -9.28
CA ILE A 56 -17.96 -15.52 -10.64
C ILE A 56 -17.03 -16.31 -11.56
N ILE A 57 -15.72 -16.10 -11.45
CA ILE A 57 -14.71 -16.87 -12.21
C ILE A 57 -14.82 -18.36 -11.89
N ALA A 58 -14.88 -18.71 -10.61
CA ALA A 58 -14.99 -20.11 -10.18
C ALA A 58 -16.25 -20.78 -10.74
N GLN A 59 -17.40 -20.09 -10.69
CA GLN A 59 -18.66 -20.60 -11.22
C GLN A 59 -18.61 -20.81 -12.74
N LYS A 60 -17.98 -19.88 -13.47
CA LYS A 60 -17.88 -19.96 -14.94
C LYS A 60 -16.91 -21.03 -15.45
N THR A 61 -15.92 -21.39 -14.66
CA THR A 61 -14.81 -22.27 -15.10
C THR A 61 -14.95 -23.71 -14.65
N SER A 62 -15.99 -24.04 -13.87
CA SER A 62 -16.18 -25.37 -13.26
C SER A 62 -14.97 -25.84 -12.43
N MET A 63 -14.09 -24.92 -12.01
CA MET A 63 -12.96 -25.20 -11.12
C MET A 63 -13.43 -25.30 -9.67
N SER A 64 -12.82 -26.17 -8.91
CA SER A 64 -13.09 -26.28 -7.47
C SER A 64 -12.46 -25.09 -6.72
N LEU A 65 -13.31 -24.23 -6.14
CA LEU A 65 -12.88 -23.03 -5.43
C LEU A 65 -12.49 -23.36 -3.99
N TYR A 66 -11.23 -23.14 -3.67
CA TYR A 66 -10.73 -23.11 -2.30
C TYR A 66 -10.43 -21.68 -1.87
N ARG A 67 -10.74 -21.35 -0.61
CA ARG A 67 -10.51 -20.01 -0.06
C ARG A 67 -9.60 -20.09 1.15
N LEU A 68 -8.53 -19.31 1.12
CA LEU A 68 -7.67 -19.08 2.26
C LEU A 68 -7.60 -17.58 2.56
N ASN A 69 -7.41 -17.25 3.83
CA ASN A 69 -7.15 -15.87 4.24
C ASN A 69 -5.71 -15.78 4.75
N GLY A 70 -4.92 -14.88 4.17
CA GLY A 70 -3.50 -14.70 4.49
C GLY A 70 -3.23 -14.38 5.97
N THR A 71 -4.21 -13.81 6.68
CA THR A 71 -4.08 -13.53 8.13
C THR A 71 -4.10 -14.79 9.01
N GLN A 72 -4.66 -15.91 8.52
CA GLN A 72 -4.86 -17.13 9.26
C GLN A 72 -4.20 -18.35 8.60
N ALA A 73 -3.92 -18.27 7.30
CA ALA A 73 -3.41 -19.39 6.52
C ALA A 73 -2.01 -19.81 6.98
N SER A 74 -1.85 -21.12 7.17
CA SER A 74 -0.57 -21.77 7.42
C SER A 74 -0.03 -22.48 6.17
N THR A 75 1.23 -22.89 6.20
CA THR A 75 1.82 -23.70 5.12
C THR A 75 1.13 -25.06 4.97
N SER A 76 0.57 -25.62 6.06
CA SER A 76 -0.21 -26.87 6.00
C SER A 76 -1.52 -26.67 5.24
N ASP A 77 -2.23 -25.56 5.45
CA ASP A 77 -3.51 -25.30 4.77
C ASP A 77 -3.32 -25.22 3.24
N ILE A 78 -2.21 -24.64 2.78
CA ILE A 78 -1.85 -24.60 1.35
C ILE A 78 -1.63 -26.02 0.82
N LYS A 79 -0.90 -26.87 1.58
CA LYS A 79 -0.65 -28.26 1.20
C LYS A 79 -1.94 -29.09 1.21
N ASP A 80 -2.83 -28.86 2.15
CA ASP A 80 -4.12 -29.55 2.26
C ASP A 80 -5.03 -29.24 1.07
N VAL A 81 -5.00 -28.00 0.54
CA VAL A 81 -5.68 -27.65 -0.71
C VAL A 81 -5.16 -28.50 -1.87
N VAL A 82 -3.84 -28.68 -1.97
CA VAL A 82 -3.21 -29.46 -3.03
C VAL A 82 -3.48 -30.96 -2.87
N ALA A 83 -3.52 -31.47 -1.62
CA ALA A 83 -3.83 -32.87 -1.36
C ALA A 83 -5.22 -33.28 -1.88
N ASN A 84 -6.11 -32.33 -2.13
CA ASN A 84 -7.41 -32.58 -2.75
C ASN A 84 -7.36 -32.70 -4.30
N LEU A 85 -6.18 -32.50 -4.92
CA LEU A 85 -5.96 -32.81 -6.33
C LEU A 85 -6.16 -34.32 -6.56
N GLY A 86 -6.91 -34.64 -7.63
CA GLY A 86 -7.21 -36.05 -7.96
C GLY A 86 -8.46 -36.61 -7.27
N THR A 87 -9.14 -35.85 -6.43
CA THR A 87 -10.48 -36.21 -5.93
C THR A 87 -11.55 -35.94 -7.01
N PHE A 88 -12.67 -36.67 -6.95
CA PHE A 88 -13.79 -36.49 -7.90
C PHE A 88 -14.31 -35.04 -7.95
N GLY A 89 -14.10 -34.25 -6.91
CA GLY A 89 -14.49 -32.84 -6.84
C GLY A 89 -13.57 -31.87 -7.58
N ALA A 90 -12.37 -32.28 -8.00
CA ALA A 90 -11.36 -31.41 -8.63
C ALA A 90 -11.14 -31.70 -10.11
N ALA A 91 -12.07 -32.38 -10.77
CA ALA A 91 -11.96 -32.77 -12.19
C ALA A 91 -11.72 -31.56 -13.17
N GLY A 92 -12.15 -30.35 -12.77
CA GLY A 92 -11.95 -29.10 -13.51
C GLY A 92 -10.69 -28.30 -13.13
N GLY A 93 -9.88 -28.80 -12.19
CA GLY A 93 -8.74 -28.11 -11.60
C GLY A 93 -9.09 -27.33 -10.32
N ILE A 94 -8.08 -26.84 -9.63
CA ILE A 94 -8.21 -26.07 -8.39
C ILE A 94 -8.02 -24.59 -8.68
N LEU A 95 -9.00 -23.78 -8.25
CA LEU A 95 -8.89 -22.33 -8.15
C LEU A 95 -8.70 -21.96 -6.68
N LEU A 96 -7.50 -21.52 -6.32
CA LEU A 96 -7.23 -21.00 -4.98
C LEU A 96 -7.46 -19.49 -4.95
N PHE A 97 -8.49 -19.06 -4.22
CA PHE A 97 -8.67 -17.66 -3.86
C PHE A 97 -8.00 -17.39 -2.52
N LEU A 98 -6.94 -16.59 -2.56
CA LEU A 98 -6.17 -16.19 -1.38
C LEU A 98 -6.43 -14.73 -1.06
N ASP A 99 -7.20 -14.48 -0.01
CA ASP A 99 -7.52 -13.12 0.45
C ASP A 99 -6.37 -12.58 1.32
N GLU A 100 -6.03 -11.29 1.13
CA GLU A 100 -5.00 -10.55 1.88
C GLU A 100 -3.61 -11.23 1.83
N ILE A 101 -3.10 -11.51 0.62
CA ILE A 101 -1.82 -12.21 0.39
C ILE A 101 -0.62 -11.55 1.09
N GLN A 102 -0.65 -10.23 1.35
CA GLN A 102 0.44 -9.49 1.99
C GLN A 102 0.74 -9.97 3.42
N TYR A 103 -0.20 -10.66 4.08
CA TYR A 103 0.03 -11.24 5.41
C TYR A 103 0.78 -12.58 5.38
N LEU A 104 0.90 -13.22 4.22
CA LEU A 104 1.75 -14.41 4.10
C LEU A 104 3.22 -14.03 4.15
N ASN A 105 3.99 -14.74 4.96
CA ASN A 105 5.44 -14.58 4.97
C ASN A 105 6.08 -15.15 3.69
N LYS A 106 7.36 -14.82 3.46
CA LYS A 106 8.09 -15.23 2.25
C LYS A 106 8.09 -16.75 2.04
N LYS A 107 8.22 -17.55 3.11
CA LYS A 107 8.24 -19.01 3.03
C LYS A 107 6.89 -19.58 2.57
N GLN A 108 5.79 -19.02 3.06
CA GLN A 108 4.45 -19.41 2.65
C GLN A 108 4.19 -19.05 1.18
N GLN A 109 4.62 -17.85 0.74
CA GLN A 109 4.52 -17.46 -0.66
C GLN A 109 5.41 -18.32 -1.58
N GLN A 110 6.58 -18.79 -1.12
CA GLN A 110 7.42 -19.73 -1.85
C GLN A 110 6.75 -21.11 -2.01
N THR A 111 6.03 -21.59 -0.99
CA THR A 111 5.27 -22.84 -1.12
C THR A 111 4.17 -22.73 -2.18
N LEU A 112 3.47 -21.58 -2.26
CA LEU A 112 2.51 -21.34 -3.33
C LEU A 112 3.14 -21.38 -4.72
N LEU A 113 4.36 -20.88 -4.84
CA LEU A 113 5.06 -20.79 -6.12
C LEU A 113 5.25 -22.15 -6.78
N GLU A 114 5.59 -23.19 -6.01
CA GLU A 114 5.78 -24.56 -6.49
C GLU A 114 4.52 -25.08 -7.21
N TYR A 115 3.35 -24.85 -6.63
CA TYR A 115 2.06 -25.31 -7.17
C TYR A 115 1.51 -24.46 -8.32
N ILE A 116 1.88 -23.18 -8.36
CA ILE A 116 1.56 -22.27 -9.46
C ILE A 116 2.40 -22.67 -10.71
N GLU A 117 3.67 -22.99 -10.51
CA GLU A 117 4.59 -23.39 -11.59
C GLU A 117 4.25 -24.76 -12.17
N SER A 118 3.86 -25.72 -11.33
CA SER A 118 3.40 -27.04 -11.79
C SER A 118 2.05 -27.00 -12.51
N GLY A 119 1.29 -25.90 -12.35
CA GLY A 119 -0.07 -25.77 -12.88
C GLY A 119 -1.13 -26.55 -12.10
N GLU A 120 -0.78 -27.08 -10.93
CA GLU A 120 -1.70 -27.78 -10.05
C GLU A 120 -2.76 -26.86 -9.46
N ILE A 121 -2.41 -25.59 -9.24
CA ILE A 121 -3.30 -24.55 -8.74
C ILE A 121 -3.32 -23.36 -9.71
N THR A 122 -4.53 -22.84 -9.99
CA THR A 122 -4.71 -21.49 -10.50
C THR A 122 -4.93 -20.55 -9.34
N LEU A 123 -4.05 -19.56 -9.16
CA LEU A 123 -4.10 -18.60 -8.08
C LEU A 123 -4.87 -17.33 -8.48
N ILE A 124 -5.84 -16.94 -7.67
CA ILE A 124 -6.34 -15.57 -7.61
C ILE A 124 -6.06 -15.04 -6.21
N ALA A 125 -5.09 -14.17 -6.08
CA ALA A 125 -4.81 -13.51 -4.82
C ALA A 125 -5.50 -12.14 -4.75
N SER A 126 -5.91 -11.70 -3.56
CA SER A 126 -6.38 -10.33 -3.33
C SER A 126 -5.52 -9.63 -2.29
N THR A 127 -5.42 -8.31 -2.42
CA THR A 127 -4.73 -7.44 -1.46
C THR A 127 -5.31 -6.04 -1.48
N THR A 128 -5.27 -5.37 -0.34
CA THR A 128 -5.54 -3.94 -0.23
C THR A 128 -4.28 -3.10 -0.41
N GLU A 129 -3.10 -3.72 -0.29
CA GLU A 129 -1.80 -3.08 -0.40
C GLU A 129 -1.23 -3.17 -1.82
N ASN A 130 -0.31 -2.27 -2.17
CA ASN A 130 0.35 -2.32 -3.47
C ASN A 130 1.18 -3.61 -3.63
N PRO A 131 0.81 -4.53 -4.56
CA PRO A 131 1.42 -5.85 -4.66
C PRO A 131 2.92 -5.81 -5.00
N TYR A 132 3.40 -4.76 -5.65
CA TYR A 132 4.81 -4.61 -6.00
C TYR A 132 5.74 -4.43 -4.79
N PHE A 133 5.20 -4.06 -3.62
CA PHE A 133 5.97 -3.91 -2.39
C PHE A 133 5.82 -5.09 -1.42
N TYR A 134 4.68 -5.79 -1.46
CA TYR A 134 4.33 -6.77 -0.41
C TYR A 134 4.29 -8.21 -0.91
N VAL A 135 4.12 -8.42 -2.22
CA VAL A 135 4.11 -9.77 -2.79
C VAL A 135 5.52 -10.16 -3.24
N TYR A 136 5.91 -11.40 -2.93
CA TYR A 136 7.21 -11.94 -3.34
C TYR A 136 7.36 -11.86 -4.87
N SER A 137 8.47 -11.30 -5.31
CA SER A 137 8.69 -10.98 -6.74
C SER A 137 8.55 -12.18 -7.68
N ALA A 138 8.92 -13.39 -7.21
CA ALA A 138 8.76 -14.61 -8.00
C ALA A 138 7.29 -15.02 -8.19
N VAL A 139 6.41 -14.77 -7.22
CA VAL A 139 4.95 -14.95 -7.36
C VAL A 139 4.38 -13.88 -8.28
N LEU A 140 4.79 -12.63 -8.05
CA LEU A 140 4.32 -11.48 -8.84
C LEU A 140 4.62 -11.63 -10.33
N SER A 141 5.83 -12.13 -10.69
CA SER A 141 6.22 -12.35 -12.09
C SER A 141 5.42 -13.43 -12.83
N ARG A 142 4.67 -14.25 -12.11
CA ARG A 142 3.82 -15.32 -12.67
C ARG A 142 2.32 -14.99 -12.59
N CYS A 143 1.98 -13.81 -12.13
CA CYS A 143 0.61 -13.36 -12.00
C CYS A 143 0.35 -12.11 -12.84
N THR A 144 -0.84 -12.01 -13.41
CA THR A 144 -1.32 -10.76 -14.01
C THR A 144 -2.00 -9.92 -12.93
N VAL A 145 -1.54 -8.67 -12.77
CA VAL A 145 -2.08 -7.76 -11.75
C VAL A 145 -3.25 -6.96 -12.33
N PHE A 146 -4.38 -6.94 -11.63
CA PHE A 146 -5.55 -6.12 -11.96
C PHE A 146 -5.87 -5.16 -10.82
N GLU A 147 -5.91 -3.88 -11.13
CA GLU A 147 -6.31 -2.84 -10.19
C GLU A 147 -7.84 -2.73 -10.13
N PHE A 148 -8.39 -2.87 -8.93
CA PHE A 148 -9.78 -2.58 -8.61
C PHE A 148 -9.85 -1.18 -8.00
N LYS A 149 -10.51 -0.28 -8.69
CA LYS A 149 -10.67 1.11 -8.25
C LYS A 149 -11.84 1.24 -7.29
N GLN A 150 -11.78 2.31 -6.49
CA GLN A 150 -12.90 2.70 -5.65
C GLN A 150 -14.17 2.88 -6.51
N VAL A 151 -15.29 2.39 -5.99
CA VAL A 151 -16.58 2.48 -6.68
C VAL A 151 -17.19 3.85 -6.39
N THR A 152 -17.69 4.53 -7.43
CA THR A 152 -18.36 5.82 -7.24
C THR A 152 -19.72 5.65 -6.56
N ALA A 153 -20.21 6.72 -5.92
CA ALA A 153 -21.53 6.68 -5.29
C ALA A 153 -22.65 6.39 -6.32
N GLU A 154 -22.50 6.96 -7.53
CA GLU A 154 -23.45 6.73 -8.63
C GLU A 154 -23.51 5.27 -9.07
N ASP A 155 -22.35 4.60 -9.10
CA ASP A 155 -22.30 3.16 -9.43
C ASP A 155 -22.91 2.29 -8.32
N ILE A 156 -22.91 2.76 -7.05
CA ILE A 156 -23.46 2.03 -5.89
C ILE A 156 -24.98 2.14 -5.79
N LEU A 157 -25.58 3.20 -6.29
CA LEU A 157 -27.04 3.42 -6.21
C LEU A 157 -27.87 2.17 -6.57
N PRO A 158 -27.65 1.49 -7.72
CA PRO A 158 -28.41 0.29 -8.08
C PRO A 158 -28.23 -0.88 -7.09
N ALA A 159 -27.07 -0.97 -6.44
CA ALA A 159 -26.82 -2.00 -5.43
C ALA A 159 -27.59 -1.72 -4.13
N VAL A 160 -27.70 -0.45 -3.73
CA VAL A 160 -28.53 -0.03 -2.57
C VAL A 160 -29.99 -0.31 -2.82
N GLU A 161 -30.50 0.04 -3.99
CA GLU A 161 -31.91 -0.25 -4.38
C GLU A 161 -32.19 -1.75 -4.39
N ARG A 162 -31.28 -2.55 -4.95
CA ARG A 162 -31.37 -4.01 -4.94
C ARG A 162 -31.35 -4.57 -3.51
N ALA A 163 -30.55 -4.01 -2.64
CA ALA A 163 -30.46 -4.42 -1.24
C ALA A 163 -31.79 -4.18 -0.50
N PHE A 164 -32.41 -3.01 -0.68
CA PHE A 164 -33.75 -2.72 -0.10
C PHE A 164 -34.84 -3.67 -0.62
N ARG A 165 -34.84 -3.95 -1.93
CA ARG A 165 -35.77 -4.90 -2.51
C ARG A 165 -35.63 -6.31 -1.91
N LEU A 166 -34.40 -6.82 -1.80
CA LEU A 166 -34.17 -8.15 -1.21
C LEU A 166 -34.50 -8.21 0.28
N MET A 167 -34.26 -7.13 1.03
CA MET A 167 -34.72 -7.04 2.42
C MET A 167 -36.24 -7.04 2.51
N GLY A 168 -36.92 -6.34 1.60
CA GLY A 168 -38.42 -6.35 1.52
C GLY A 168 -38.99 -7.74 1.23
N GLU A 169 -38.38 -8.48 0.30
CA GLU A 169 -38.76 -9.86 -0.01
C GLU A 169 -38.61 -10.79 1.21
N GLU A 170 -37.49 -10.65 1.93
CA GLU A 170 -37.17 -11.49 3.11
C GLU A 170 -38.09 -11.17 4.31
N MET A 171 -38.32 -9.90 4.56
CA MET A 171 -39.13 -9.44 5.68
C MET A 171 -40.65 -9.47 5.34
N HIS A 172 -41.00 -9.86 4.12
CA HIS A 172 -42.36 -9.82 3.59
C HIS A 172 -43.01 -8.43 3.75
N THR A 173 -42.18 -7.38 3.57
CA THR A 173 -42.56 -5.98 3.79
C THR A 173 -42.17 -5.15 2.58
N GLN A 174 -43.06 -4.30 2.12
CA GLN A 174 -42.73 -3.33 1.08
C GLN A 174 -42.26 -2.04 1.73
N PHE A 175 -40.95 -1.86 1.83
CA PHE A 175 -40.37 -0.66 2.43
C PHE A 175 -40.65 0.58 1.59
N THR A 176 -41.17 1.62 2.25
CA THR A 176 -41.30 2.97 1.70
C THR A 176 -40.02 3.75 2.12
N LEU A 177 -39.32 4.27 1.13
CA LEU A 177 -38.09 5.02 1.38
C LEU A 177 -38.38 6.52 1.30
N GLU A 178 -38.01 7.27 2.32
CA GLU A 178 -38.05 8.72 2.28
C GLU A 178 -37.11 9.26 1.20
N GLU A 179 -37.45 10.41 0.61
CA GLU A 179 -36.68 11.01 -0.47
C GLU A 179 -35.23 11.23 -0.06
N GLY A 180 -34.28 10.77 -0.89
CA GLY A 180 -32.83 10.92 -0.67
C GLY A 180 -32.16 9.83 0.16
N VAL A 181 -32.89 8.90 0.80
CA VAL A 181 -32.32 7.81 1.62
C VAL A 181 -31.31 6.98 0.82
N VAL A 182 -31.66 6.54 -0.38
CA VAL A 182 -30.80 5.72 -1.25
C VAL A 182 -29.51 6.46 -1.57
N SER A 183 -29.61 7.72 -1.99
CA SER A 183 -28.46 8.57 -2.31
C SER A 183 -27.59 8.78 -1.07
N HIS A 184 -28.21 9.08 0.09
CA HIS A 184 -27.46 9.31 1.33
C HIS A 184 -26.62 8.09 1.72
N ILE A 185 -27.17 6.89 1.63
CA ILE A 185 -26.46 5.65 1.91
C ILE A 185 -25.33 5.44 0.89
N ALA A 186 -25.61 5.61 -0.42
CA ALA A 186 -24.62 5.42 -1.47
C ALA A 186 -23.42 6.38 -1.34
N TYR A 187 -23.66 7.67 -1.04
CA TYR A 187 -22.61 8.64 -0.81
C TYR A 187 -21.86 8.44 0.53
N GLY A 188 -22.59 8.00 1.57
CA GLY A 188 -22.02 7.80 2.91
C GLY A 188 -21.21 6.52 3.10
N CYS A 189 -21.29 5.56 2.17
CA CYS A 189 -20.49 4.32 2.26
C CYS A 189 -19.05 4.45 1.75
N GLY A 190 -18.68 5.58 1.14
CA GLY A 190 -17.31 5.85 0.72
C GLY A 190 -16.74 4.89 -0.33
N GLY A 191 -17.57 4.36 -1.23
CA GLY A 191 -17.13 3.42 -2.28
C GLY A 191 -17.16 1.94 -1.89
N ASP A 192 -17.50 1.62 -0.65
CA ASP A 192 -17.60 0.23 -0.15
C ASP A 192 -19.05 -0.31 -0.27
N VAL A 193 -19.26 -1.19 -1.26
CA VAL A 193 -20.58 -1.81 -1.53
C VAL A 193 -21.03 -2.70 -0.35
N ARG A 194 -20.12 -3.32 0.38
CA ARG A 194 -20.46 -4.15 1.56
C ARG A 194 -20.99 -3.28 2.68
N LYS A 195 -20.36 -2.13 2.91
CA LYS A 195 -20.85 -1.13 3.85
C LYS A 195 -22.24 -0.63 3.51
N ALA A 196 -22.47 -0.31 2.23
CA ALA A 196 -23.79 0.12 1.75
C ALA A 196 -24.85 -0.93 2.06
N ALA A 197 -24.58 -2.20 1.76
CA ALA A 197 -25.50 -3.32 2.04
C ALA A 197 -25.79 -3.48 3.54
N ASN A 198 -24.75 -3.44 4.38
CA ASN A 198 -24.93 -3.54 5.84
C ASN A 198 -25.73 -2.36 6.40
N THR A 199 -25.56 -1.15 5.86
CA THR A 199 -26.33 0.03 6.25
C THR A 199 -27.81 -0.16 5.88
N VAL A 200 -28.10 -0.68 4.69
CA VAL A 200 -29.48 -1.01 4.28
C VAL A 200 -30.10 -2.03 5.24
N GLU A 201 -29.39 -3.11 5.56
CA GLU A 201 -29.86 -4.15 6.50
C GLU A 201 -30.21 -3.52 7.86
N LEU A 202 -29.33 -2.68 8.39
CA LEU A 202 -29.56 -1.99 9.66
C LEU A 202 -30.76 -1.00 9.57
N CYS A 203 -30.89 -0.27 8.46
CA CYS A 203 -32.02 0.63 8.25
C CYS A 203 -33.35 -0.13 8.25
N CYS A 204 -33.43 -1.23 7.53
CA CYS A 204 -34.64 -2.06 7.49
C CYS A 204 -35.00 -2.67 8.86
N LEU A 205 -33.98 -3.16 9.59
CA LEU A 205 -34.19 -3.78 10.91
C LEU A 205 -34.51 -2.78 12.01
N SER A 206 -34.13 -1.52 11.87
CA SER A 206 -34.36 -0.46 12.88
C SER A 206 -35.53 0.45 12.56
N SER A 207 -36.19 0.27 11.42
CA SER A 207 -37.37 1.06 11.04
C SER A 207 -38.57 0.67 11.87
N GLU A 208 -39.31 1.67 12.36
CA GLU A 208 -40.65 1.47 12.96
C GLU A 208 -41.69 1.34 11.84
N GLY A 209 -42.15 0.11 11.57
CA GLY A 209 -43.06 -0.19 10.46
C GLY A 209 -42.34 -0.31 9.11
N ASP A 210 -43.01 0.15 8.03
CA ASP A 210 -42.57 -0.06 6.65
C ASP A 210 -41.78 1.13 6.07
N THR A 211 -41.51 2.17 6.86
CA THR A 211 -40.91 3.39 6.35
C THR A 211 -39.46 3.56 6.85
N VAL A 212 -38.53 3.68 5.92
CA VAL A 212 -37.14 4.04 6.22
C VAL A 212 -36.99 5.55 6.08
N THR A 213 -36.76 6.22 7.21
CA THR A 213 -36.65 7.68 7.26
C THR A 213 -35.22 8.15 6.98
N MET A 214 -35.08 9.40 6.54
CA MET A 214 -33.76 10.04 6.36
C MET A 214 -33.01 10.17 7.69
N GLU A 215 -33.72 10.35 8.80
CA GLU A 215 -33.11 10.41 10.13
C GLU A 215 -32.44 9.09 10.50
N THR A 216 -33.13 7.97 10.30
CA THR A 216 -32.58 6.62 10.50
C THR A 216 -31.37 6.37 9.60
N ALA A 217 -31.47 6.73 8.32
CA ALA A 217 -30.37 6.60 7.36
C ALA A 217 -29.15 7.43 7.80
N LYS A 218 -29.32 8.67 8.22
CA LYS A 218 -28.25 9.53 8.72
C LYS A 218 -27.59 8.97 9.97
N LEU A 219 -28.37 8.50 10.94
CA LEU A 219 -27.88 7.94 12.19
C LEU A 219 -26.99 6.71 11.95
N LEU A 220 -27.40 5.83 11.06
CA LEU A 220 -26.71 4.57 10.77
C LEU A 220 -25.53 4.76 9.81
N THR A 221 -25.63 5.67 8.86
CA THR A 221 -24.54 6.02 7.95
C THR A 221 -23.42 6.78 8.66
N GLN A 222 -23.73 7.69 9.61
CA GLN A 222 -22.71 8.43 10.37
C GLN A 222 -21.79 7.50 11.18
N LYS A 223 -22.31 6.44 11.79
CA LYS A 223 -21.47 5.42 12.46
C LYS A 223 -20.57 4.66 11.47
N SER A 224 -20.98 4.57 10.21
CA SER A 224 -20.23 3.93 9.12
C SER A 224 -19.18 4.86 8.49
N SER A 225 -19.47 6.17 8.39
CA SER A 225 -18.55 7.16 7.79
C SER A 225 -17.37 7.55 8.69
N MET A 226 -17.44 7.28 9.99
CA MET A 226 -16.28 7.44 10.89
C MET A 226 -15.16 6.41 10.61
N ASN A 227 -15.43 5.36 9.85
CA ASN A 227 -14.41 4.51 9.23
C ASN A 227 -14.07 5.04 7.82
N TYR A 228 -13.60 6.28 7.77
CA TYR A 228 -13.15 6.93 6.55
C TYR A 228 -12.07 6.09 5.86
N ASP A 229 -12.25 5.91 4.57
CA ASP A 229 -11.43 5.27 3.56
C ASP A 229 -9.91 5.25 3.89
N ARG A 230 -9.44 4.17 4.50
CA ARG A 230 -8.00 3.97 4.80
C ARG A 230 -7.18 3.69 3.54
N ASP A 231 -7.82 3.28 2.44
CA ASP A 231 -7.17 2.68 1.28
C ASP A 231 -7.57 3.32 -0.07
N GLY A 232 -8.22 4.50 -0.10
CA GLY A 232 -8.65 5.17 -1.33
C GLY A 232 -7.72 6.30 -1.78
N ASP A 233 -7.88 6.75 -3.04
CA ASP A 233 -7.13 7.86 -3.64
C ASP A 233 -7.16 9.13 -2.75
N HIS A 234 -8.26 9.40 -2.04
CA HIS A 234 -8.37 10.48 -1.08
C HIS A 234 -7.42 10.37 0.12
N HIS A 235 -7.10 9.16 0.57
CA HIS A 235 -6.13 8.95 1.65
C HIS A 235 -4.71 9.33 1.17
N TYR A 236 -4.32 8.87 -0.01
CA TYR A 236 -3.04 9.24 -0.61
C TYR A 236 -2.97 10.74 -0.94
N ASP A 237 -4.09 11.35 -1.33
CA ASP A 237 -4.18 12.79 -1.56
C ASP A 237 -3.98 13.60 -0.27
N ILE A 238 -4.55 13.15 0.86
CA ILE A 238 -4.35 13.80 2.16
C ILE A 238 -2.90 13.66 2.62
N LEU A 239 -2.28 12.48 2.49
CA LEU A 239 -0.87 12.27 2.79
C LEU A 239 0.04 13.12 1.88
N SER A 240 -0.30 13.23 0.60
CA SER A 240 0.38 14.10 -0.35
C SER A 240 0.20 15.58 0.01
N GLY A 241 -1.01 15.98 0.40
CA GLY A 241 -1.31 17.32 0.90
C GLY A 241 -0.51 17.67 2.14
N LEU A 242 -0.45 16.77 3.12
CA LEU A 242 0.37 16.91 4.32
C LEU A 242 1.85 17.13 3.98
N GLN A 243 2.43 16.25 3.16
CA GLN A 243 3.84 16.37 2.78
C GLN A 243 4.14 17.66 2.02
N LYS A 244 3.29 18.02 1.06
CA LYS A 244 3.44 19.26 0.29
C LYS A 244 3.31 20.51 1.15
N SER A 245 2.41 20.51 2.13
CA SER A 245 2.25 21.62 3.08
C SER A 245 3.48 21.77 3.99
N ILE A 246 4.00 20.67 4.52
CA ILE A 246 5.25 20.68 5.31
C ILE A 246 6.44 21.16 4.44
N ARG A 247 6.56 20.65 3.23
CA ARG A 247 7.60 21.06 2.26
C ARG A 247 7.49 22.53 1.91
N GLY A 248 6.27 23.05 1.77
CA GLY A 248 5.96 24.44 1.52
C GLY A 248 6.03 25.34 2.75
N SER A 249 6.31 24.79 3.94
CA SER A 249 6.36 25.51 5.22
C SER A 249 5.03 26.19 5.60
N ASP A 250 3.90 25.55 5.28
CA ASP A 250 2.56 25.93 5.74
C ASP A 250 2.15 25.01 6.89
N GLU A 251 2.43 25.43 8.12
CA GLU A 251 2.13 24.69 9.34
C GLU A 251 0.63 24.54 9.58
N ASN A 252 -0.18 25.49 9.11
CA ASN A 252 -1.63 25.46 9.32
C ASN A 252 -2.30 24.42 8.41
N ALA A 253 -1.94 24.40 7.12
CA ALA A 253 -2.39 23.37 6.20
C ALA A 253 -1.89 21.98 6.62
N ALA A 254 -0.63 21.87 7.06
CA ALA A 254 -0.07 20.62 7.54
C ALA A 254 -0.82 20.06 8.76
N LEU A 255 -1.13 20.90 9.75
CA LEU A 255 -1.96 20.52 10.91
C LEU A 255 -3.36 20.09 10.49
N HIS A 256 -3.98 20.79 9.53
CA HIS A 256 -5.31 20.42 9.03
C HIS A 256 -5.31 19.03 8.39
N TYR A 257 -4.34 18.72 7.50
CA TYR A 257 -4.25 17.41 6.88
C TYR A 257 -3.89 16.29 7.87
N ALA A 258 -3.02 16.58 8.86
CA ALA A 258 -2.75 15.65 9.95
C ALA A 258 -4.01 15.36 10.79
N ALA A 259 -4.80 16.40 11.13
CA ALA A 259 -6.06 16.22 11.86
C ALA A 259 -7.07 15.36 11.07
N ARG A 260 -7.14 15.48 9.75
CA ARG A 260 -7.99 14.61 8.91
C ARG A 260 -7.58 13.16 8.99
N LEU A 261 -6.28 12.84 8.96
CA LEU A 261 -5.76 11.47 9.12
C LEU A 261 -6.06 10.93 10.54
N LEU A 262 -5.88 11.74 11.57
CA LEU A 262 -6.18 11.36 12.95
C LEU A 262 -7.68 11.12 13.17
N ALA A 263 -8.55 11.96 12.60
CA ALA A 263 -10.00 11.77 12.65
C ALA A 263 -10.44 10.48 11.94
N ALA A 264 -9.72 10.08 10.89
CA ALA A 264 -9.88 8.79 10.21
C ALA A 264 -9.30 7.60 11.00
N GLY A 265 -8.63 7.84 12.14
CA GLY A 265 -7.96 6.81 12.95
C GLY A 265 -6.68 6.26 12.32
N ASP A 266 -6.12 6.93 11.30
CA ASP A 266 -4.92 6.47 10.62
C ASP A 266 -3.64 7.08 11.20
N ILE A 267 -3.32 6.67 12.41
CA ILE A 267 -2.06 7.05 13.08
C ILE A 267 -0.86 6.46 12.33
N THR A 268 -0.97 5.24 11.84
CA THR A 268 0.16 4.48 11.27
C THR A 268 0.73 5.16 10.03
N SER A 269 -0.13 5.54 9.08
CA SER A 269 0.31 6.22 7.85
C SER A 269 0.83 7.63 8.15
N LEU A 270 0.21 8.34 9.09
CA LEU A 270 0.71 9.64 9.54
C LEU A 270 2.12 9.51 10.14
N CYS A 271 2.32 8.60 11.09
CA CYS A 271 3.62 8.35 11.72
C CYS A 271 4.70 8.01 10.69
N ARG A 272 4.41 7.06 9.80
CA ARG A 272 5.32 6.68 8.71
C ARG A 272 5.68 7.86 7.82
N ARG A 273 4.70 8.67 7.43
CA ARG A 273 4.92 9.83 6.57
C ARG A 273 5.79 10.90 7.24
N LEU A 274 5.58 11.19 8.52
CA LEU A 274 6.38 12.17 9.27
C LEU A 274 7.86 11.74 9.36
N LEU A 275 8.14 10.44 9.56
CA LEU A 275 9.51 9.90 9.57
C LEU A 275 10.18 10.05 8.19
N VAL A 276 9.45 9.82 7.11
CA VAL A 276 9.95 10.01 5.74
C VAL A 276 10.27 11.49 5.50
N ILE A 277 9.33 12.40 5.82
CA ILE A 277 9.50 13.84 5.63
C ILE A 277 10.72 14.37 6.42
N ALA A 278 10.92 13.90 7.65
CA ALA A 278 12.06 14.29 8.48
C ALA A 278 13.40 14.03 7.79
N SER A 279 13.50 12.95 7.01
CA SER A 279 14.75 12.59 6.28
C SER A 279 14.76 13.13 4.84
N GLU A 280 13.63 13.16 4.14
CA GLU A 280 13.53 13.55 2.74
C GLU A 280 13.54 15.07 2.55
N ASP A 281 12.74 15.80 3.35
CA ASP A 281 12.50 17.23 3.13
C ASP A 281 13.30 18.13 4.10
N ILE A 282 13.55 17.66 5.33
CA ILE A 282 14.35 18.39 6.33
C ILE A 282 15.81 17.99 6.27
N GLY A 283 16.08 16.69 6.31
CA GLY A 283 17.41 16.12 6.12
C GLY A 283 18.49 16.82 6.96
N LEU A 284 19.57 17.16 6.29
CA LEU A 284 20.75 17.78 6.93
C LEU A 284 20.58 19.29 7.21
N ALA A 285 19.47 19.93 6.80
CA ALA A 285 19.21 21.30 7.20
C ALA A 285 18.94 21.43 8.71
N TYR A 286 18.33 20.40 9.30
CA TYR A 286 18.14 20.27 10.75
C TYR A 286 18.24 18.80 11.17
N PRO A 287 19.45 18.25 11.41
CA PRO A 287 19.65 16.83 11.70
C PRO A 287 18.89 16.31 12.94
N MET A 288 18.57 17.21 13.89
CA MET A 288 17.77 16.84 15.07
C MET A 288 16.30 16.58 14.78
N ALA A 289 15.80 16.87 13.58
CA ALA A 289 14.41 16.57 13.22
C ALA A 289 14.11 15.07 13.31
N VAL A 290 15.01 14.21 12.81
CA VAL A 290 14.80 12.75 12.80
C VAL A 290 14.61 12.16 14.22
N PRO A 291 15.52 12.36 15.19
CA PRO A 291 15.34 11.81 16.54
C PRO A 291 14.15 12.43 17.28
N ILE A 292 13.85 13.73 17.09
CA ILE A 292 12.70 14.36 17.74
C ILE A 292 11.40 13.77 17.17
N VAL A 293 11.25 13.71 15.84
CA VAL A 293 10.05 13.12 15.21
C VAL A 293 9.90 11.65 15.59
N LYS A 294 10.99 10.90 15.67
CA LYS A 294 10.96 9.50 16.14
C LYS A 294 10.43 9.41 17.57
N ALA A 295 10.88 10.27 18.48
CA ALA A 295 10.38 10.31 19.86
C ALA A 295 8.88 10.68 19.92
N CYS A 296 8.43 11.64 19.10
CA CYS A 296 7.02 12.02 19.00
C CYS A 296 6.17 10.84 18.48
N VAL A 297 6.64 10.14 17.45
CA VAL A 297 5.98 8.96 16.89
C VAL A 297 5.87 7.84 17.94
N ASP A 298 6.95 7.52 18.64
CA ASP A 298 6.94 6.49 19.68
C ASP A 298 5.98 6.84 20.82
N SER A 299 5.98 8.10 21.25
CA SER A 299 5.03 8.59 22.25
C SER A 299 3.59 8.46 21.77
N ALA A 300 3.31 8.83 20.53
CA ALA A 300 1.97 8.73 19.95
C ALA A 300 1.46 7.29 19.89
N LEU A 301 2.33 6.34 19.49
CA LEU A 301 1.98 4.92 19.42
C LEU A 301 1.76 4.29 20.81
N GLN A 302 2.45 4.78 21.84
CA GLN A 302 2.26 4.35 23.23
C GLN A 302 0.97 4.91 23.86
N LEU A 303 0.66 6.19 23.58
CA LEU A 303 -0.51 6.86 24.13
C LEU A 303 -1.83 6.42 23.47
N GLY A 304 -1.80 6.22 22.16
CA GLY A 304 -3.03 5.99 21.39
C GLY A 304 -3.91 7.23 21.29
N LEU A 305 -5.05 7.10 20.60
CA LEU A 305 -6.05 8.17 20.50
C LEU A 305 -6.90 8.23 21.78
N PRO A 306 -7.30 9.43 22.23
CA PRO A 306 -7.16 10.73 21.54
C PRO A 306 -5.84 11.47 21.81
N GLU A 307 -5.00 11.07 22.75
CA GLU A 307 -3.81 11.80 23.20
C GLU A 307 -2.67 11.79 22.18
N ALA A 308 -2.58 10.79 21.32
CA ALA A 308 -1.58 10.69 20.24
C ALA A 308 -1.50 11.94 19.34
N ARG A 309 -2.60 12.71 19.25
CA ARG A 309 -2.66 13.97 18.48
C ARG A 309 -1.65 15.02 18.97
N ILE A 310 -1.30 14.99 20.28
CA ILE A 310 -0.45 16.01 20.89
C ILE A 310 1.01 15.90 20.38
N PRO A 311 1.72 14.77 20.58
CA PRO A 311 3.07 14.62 20.05
C PRO A 311 3.12 14.64 18.53
N LEU A 312 2.08 14.17 17.82
CA LEU A 312 2.06 14.24 16.36
C LEU A 312 1.86 15.67 15.86
N GLY A 313 1.05 16.49 16.54
CA GLY A 313 0.93 17.92 16.23
C GLY A 313 2.25 18.67 16.41
N GLU A 314 3.00 18.38 17.49
CA GLU A 314 4.34 18.92 17.73
C GLU A 314 5.29 18.54 16.57
N ALA A 315 5.32 17.28 16.17
CA ALA A 315 6.15 16.80 15.06
C ALA A 315 5.81 17.51 13.73
N VAL A 316 4.52 17.69 13.43
CA VAL A 316 4.04 18.40 12.22
C VAL A 316 4.54 19.85 12.20
N VAL A 317 4.36 20.58 13.30
CA VAL A 317 4.79 21.99 13.40
C VAL A 317 6.32 22.09 13.30
N LEU A 318 7.05 21.22 14.01
CA LEU A 318 8.50 21.16 13.93
C LEU A 318 8.98 21.01 12.49
N LEU A 319 8.42 20.03 11.76
CA LEU A 319 8.80 19.76 10.38
C LEU A 319 8.40 20.91 9.44
N ALA A 320 7.21 21.48 9.61
CA ALA A 320 6.74 22.59 8.77
C ALA A 320 7.62 23.84 8.93
N THR A 321 8.05 24.15 10.16
CA THR A 321 8.82 25.36 10.49
C THR A 321 10.34 25.19 10.40
N SER A 322 10.84 23.95 10.23
CA SER A 322 12.28 23.68 10.08
C SER A 322 12.81 24.13 8.71
N PRO A 323 14.10 24.50 8.62
CA PRO A 323 14.75 24.68 7.31
C PRO A 323 14.75 23.38 6.53
N LYS A 324 14.76 23.46 5.21
CA LYS A 324 14.57 22.33 4.29
C LYS A 324 15.87 22.00 3.56
N SER A 325 16.13 20.69 3.38
CA SER A 325 17.16 20.16 2.49
C SER A 325 16.81 18.76 2.02
N ASN A 326 16.81 18.56 0.71
CA ASN A 326 16.66 17.24 0.11
C ASN A 326 17.97 16.73 -0.51
N SER A 327 19.11 17.34 -0.21
CA SER A 327 20.42 17.03 -0.81
C SER A 327 20.79 15.56 -0.66
N ALA A 328 20.58 14.98 0.53
CA ALA A 328 20.88 13.57 0.78
C ALA A 328 19.92 12.63 -0.01
N TYR A 329 18.64 12.98 -0.08
CA TYR A 329 17.64 12.24 -0.86
C TYR A 329 17.98 12.24 -2.36
N LEU A 330 18.32 13.40 -2.93
CA LEU A 330 18.76 13.50 -4.32
C LEU A 330 20.03 12.69 -4.57
N GLY A 331 20.98 12.74 -3.62
CA GLY A 331 22.23 12.00 -3.71
C GLY A 331 22.04 10.49 -3.78
N ILE A 332 21.24 9.92 -2.86
CA ILE A 332 21.00 8.47 -2.86
C ILE A 332 20.20 8.02 -4.09
N ASN A 333 19.22 8.81 -4.55
CA ASN A 333 18.47 8.48 -5.75
C ASN A 333 19.35 8.49 -7.00
N ALA A 334 20.25 9.46 -7.14
CA ALA A 334 21.19 9.49 -8.25
C ALA A 334 22.15 8.29 -8.23
N ALA A 335 22.58 7.87 -7.04
CA ALA A 335 23.43 6.67 -6.89
C ALA A 335 22.63 5.39 -7.23
N MET A 336 21.40 5.28 -6.79
CA MET A 336 20.52 4.15 -7.13
C MET A 336 20.26 4.05 -8.63
N GLN A 337 19.99 5.19 -9.29
CA GLN A 337 19.80 5.23 -10.73
C GLN A 337 21.04 4.74 -11.50
N ASP A 338 22.25 5.17 -11.09
CA ASP A 338 23.48 4.68 -11.72
C ASP A 338 23.66 3.16 -11.53
N VAL A 339 23.26 2.61 -10.37
CA VAL A 339 23.28 1.16 -10.13
C VAL A 339 22.29 0.43 -11.03
N GLU A 340 21.07 0.94 -11.17
CA GLU A 340 20.02 0.39 -12.04
C GLU A 340 20.43 0.45 -13.52
N ASP A 341 21.13 1.50 -13.92
CA ASP A 341 21.71 1.66 -15.26
C ASP A 341 22.94 0.75 -15.51
N GLY A 342 23.36 -0.03 -14.53
CA GLY A 342 24.55 -0.88 -14.62
C GLY A 342 25.89 -0.14 -14.52
N LYS A 343 25.89 1.13 -14.13
CA LYS A 343 27.09 1.97 -13.96
C LYS A 343 27.73 1.75 -12.58
N THR A 344 28.15 0.54 -12.27
CA THR A 344 28.70 0.19 -10.96
C THR A 344 30.23 0.15 -10.94
N GLY A 345 30.82 -0.46 -11.95
CA GLY A 345 32.28 -0.69 -12.02
C GLY A 345 32.80 -1.67 -10.95
N GLU A 346 34.07 -2.02 -11.06
CA GLU A 346 34.75 -2.85 -10.06
C GLU A 346 35.18 -2.01 -8.86
N LEU A 347 35.06 -2.58 -7.66
CA LEU A 347 35.54 -1.92 -6.43
C LEU A 347 37.04 -1.66 -6.51
N PRO A 348 37.52 -0.42 -6.23
CA PRO A 348 38.94 -0.10 -6.20
C PRO A 348 39.70 -1.07 -5.32
N ARG A 349 40.84 -1.55 -5.82
CA ARG A 349 41.57 -2.65 -5.17
C ARG A 349 41.97 -2.35 -3.73
N GLN A 350 42.39 -1.12 -3.44
CA GLN A 350 42.75 -0.68 -2.09
C GLN A 350 41.59 -0.75 -1.08
N LEU A 351 40.32 -0.82 -1.56
CA LEU A 351 39.14 -0.95 -0.72
C LEU A 351 38.67 -2.39 -0.56
N GLN A 352 39.28 -3.33 -1.34
CA GLN A 352 38.92 -4.75 -1.23
C GLN A 352 39.55 -5.35 0.04
N ASN A 353 38.87 -6.37 0.60
CA ASN A 353 39.38 -7.02 1.80
C ASN A 353 40.68 -7.78 1.51
N LYS A 354 41.75 -7.54 2.31
CA LYS A 354 43.11 -8.12 2.12
C LYS A 354 43.13 -9.66 2.05
N HIS A 355 42.17 -10.34 2.55
CA HIS A 355 42.09 -11.82 2.55
C HIS A 355 41.88 -12.42 1.15
N TYR A 356 41.68 -11.59 0.11
CA TYR A 356 41.44 -12.02 -1.27
C TYR A 356 42.51 -11.61 -2.29
N ASP A 357 43.73 -11.31 -1.86
CA ASP A 357 44.89 -11.21 -2.80
C ASP A 357 45.25 -12.61 -3.30
N GLY A 358 44.39 -13.18 -4.20
CA GLY A 358 44.64 -14.46 -4.84
C GLY A 358 45.98 -14.48 -5.60
N GLU A 359 46.63 -15.64 -5.68
CA GLU A 359 47.97 -15.86 -6.30
C GLU A 359 48.10 -15.37 -7.75
N GLY A 360 47.03 -14.99 -8.46
CA GLY A 360 47.00 -14.60 -9.85
C GLY A 360 47.04 -13.09 -10.15
N ASN A 361 47.08 -12.21 -9.17
CA ASN A 361 47.04 -10.77 -9.41
C ASN A 361 48.42 -10.16 -9.70
N ALA A 362 48.58 -9.55 -10.87
CA ALA A 362 49.83 -8.96 -11.38
C ALA A 362 50.32 -7.74 -10.55
N VAL A 363 49.47 -7.06 -9.80
CA VAL A 363 49.81 -5.90 -8.96
C VAL A 363 49.45 -6.22 -7.50
N LYS A 364 50.47 -6.53 -6.71
CA LYS A 364 50.35 -6.72 -5.25
C LYS A 364 50.72 -5.43 -4.54
N GLY A 365 49.99 -5.07 -3.47
CA GLY A 365 50.43 -4.02 -2.59
C GLY A 365 49.81 -2.63 -2.74
N GLN A 366 48.63 -2.49 -3.38
CA GLN A 366 47.84 -1.28 -3.23
C GLN A 366 47.15 -1.30 -1.87
N TYR A 367 47.67 -0.54 -0.91
CA TYR A 367 47.19 -0.50 0.46
C TYR A 367 46.19 0.63 0.63
N TYR A 368 45.13 0.37 1.39
CA TYR A 368 44.22 1.40 1.91
C TYR A 368 44.99 2.33 2.83
N LEU A 369 44.99 3.64 2.55
CA LEU A 369 45.57 4.65 3.43
C LEU A 369 44.52 4.94 4.51
N TYR A 370 44.87 4.62 5.76
CA TYR A 370 43.92 4.77 6.88
C TYR A 370 43.84 6.24 7.32
N PRO A 371 42.68 6.93 7.14
CA PRO A 371 42.60 8.37 7.36
C PRO A 371 42.95 8.81 8.77
N HIS A 372 42.74 7.98 9.78
CA HIS A 372 43.05 8.32 11.18
C HIS A 372 44.58 8.44 11.45
N ASP A 373 45.44 7.95 10.57
CA ASP A 373 46.87 8.09 10.66
C ASP A 373 47.37 9.42 10.08
N TYR A 374 46.50 10.24 9.53
CA TYR A 374 46.79 11.50 8.84
C TYR A 374 46.20 12.70 9.57
N PRO A 375 46.79 13.90 9.40
CA PRO A 375 46.25 15.15 9.95
C PRO A 375 44.79 15.36 9.51
N ASP A 376 43.98 15.92 10.41
CA ASP A 376 42.52 16.15 10.23
C ASP A 376 41.74 14.88 9.86
N HIS A 377 42.33 13.68 10.10
CA HIS A 377 41.74 12.39 9.72
C HIS A 377 41.35 12.32 8.23
N TYR A 378 42.17 12.94 7.36
CA TYR A 378 41.89 12.98 5.94
C TYR A 378 43.14 12.66 5.12
N VAL A 379 42.96 11.81 4.10
CA VAL A 379 43.98 11.53 3.08
C VAL A 379 43.29 11.43 1.71
N LYS A 380 43.94 12.04 0.71
CA LYS A 380 43.41 12.00 -0.66
C LYS A 380 43.66 10.63 -1.27
N GLN A 381 42.62 9.85 -1.50
CA GLN A 381 42.65 8.58 -2.24
C GLN A 381 41.36 8.38 -3.00
N GLN A 382 41.35 7.45 -3.96
CA GLN A 382 40.17 7.13 -4.73
C GLN A 382 39.27 6.14 -3.98
N TYR A 383 37.97 6.44 -3.89
CA TYR A 383 36.98 5.58 -3.24
C TYR A 383 35.97 5.03 -4.23
N LEU A 384 35.62 5.78 -5.30
CA LEU A 384 34.69 5.30 -6.32
C LEU A 384 35.41 4.42 -7.36
N PRO A 385 34.71 3.45 -7.95
CA PRO A 385 35.18 2.69 -9.10
C PRO A 385 35.65 3.59 -10.25
N ASP A 386 36.62 3.09 -11.06
CA ASP A 386 37.19 3.85 -12.17
C ASP A 386 36.14 4.36 -13.15
N ALA A 387 35.10 3.55 -13.44
CA ALA A 387 34.03 3.90 -14.35
C ALA A 387 33.20 5.12 -13.91
N ILE A 388 33.21 5.43 -12.62
CA ILE A 388 32.39 6.49 -12.02
C ILE A 388 33.19 7.38 -11.06
N LYS A 389 34.52 7.39 -11.18
CA LYS A 389 35.44 8.10 -10.25
C LYS A 389 35.16 9.59 -10.11
N ASP A 390 34.67 10.22 -11.16
CA ASP A 390 34.34 11.66 -11.21
C ASP A 390 32.90 11.98 -10.86
N ARG A 391 32.10 10.96 -10.47
CA ARG A 391 30.70 11.13 -10.14
C ARG A 391 30.51 11.88 -8.83
N VAL A 392 29.59 12.83 -8.82
CA VAL A 392 29.21 13.60 -7.62
C VAL A 392 27.75 13.33 -7.34
N TYR A 393 27.45 12.65 -6.24
CA TYR A 393 26.08 12.33 -5.82
C TYR A 393 25.54 13.35 -4.80
N TYR A 394 26.39 13.82 -3.89
CA TYR A 394 25.98 14.74 -2.85
C TYR A 394 26.49 16.15 -3.10
N THR A 395 25.57 17.10 -3.08
CA THR A 395 25.85 18.53 -3.15
C THR A 395 25.29 19.20 -1.91
N PHE A 396 26.11 19.98 -1.20
CA PHE A 396 25.68 20.69 0.00
C PHE A 396 24.57 21.71 -0.33
N GLY A 397 23.49 21.68 0.45
CA GLY A 397 22.44 22.68 0.38
C GLY A 397 22.87 24.05 0.94
N ASP A 398 22.06 25.09 0.67
CA ASP A 398 22.37 26.47 1.07
C ASP A 398 22.06 26.79 2.54
N ASN A 399 21.54 25.81 3.30
CA ASN A 399 21.24 26.02 4.71
C ASN A 399 22.51 26.11 5.58
N LYS A 400 22.35 26.70 6.76
CA LYS A 400 23.47 26.99 7.69
C LYS A 400 24.33 25.76 8.03
N PHE A 401 23.69 24.63 8.32
CA PHE A 401 24.39 23.42 8.77
C PHE A 401 25.23 22.83 7.65
N GLU A 402 24.67 22.66 6.45
CA GLU A 402 25.40 22.11 5.31
C GLU A 402 26.50 23.05 4.83
N GLN A 403 26.29 24.36 4.87
CA GLN A 403 27.34 25.34 4.51
C GLN A 403 28.49 25.37 5.51
N GLN A 404 28.20 25.17 6.81
CA GLN A 404 29.28 25.00 7.82
C GLN A 404 30.09 23.74 7.56
N SER A 405 29.44 22.62 7.28
CA SER A 405 30.06 21.35 6.93
C SER A 405 30.90 21.47 5.65
N LYS A 406 30.36 22.15 4.64
CA LYS A 406 31.06 22.44 3.39
C LYS A 406 32.35 23.24 3.62
N ALA A 407 32.27 24.35 4.36
CA ALA A 407 33.43 25.19 4.67
C ALA A 407 34.52 24.43 5.44
N TYR A 408 34.13 23.59 6.38
CA TYR A 408 35.06 22.71 7.11
C TYR A 408 35.83 21.78 6.16
N TRP A 409 35.10 21.06 5.29
CA TRP A 409 35.73 20.11 4.37
C TRP A 409 36.50 20.79 3.22
N ASP A 410 36.03 21.94 2.72
CA ASP A 410 36.75 22.69 1.70
C ASP A 410 38.10 23.15 2.21
N LYS A 411 38.23 23.56 3.49
CA LYS A 411 39.49 23.90 4.14
C LYS A 411 40.45 22.70 4.18
N ILE A 412 39.95 21.52 4.61
CA ILE A 412 40.75 20.29 4.77
C ILE A 412 41.19 19.75 3.39
N LYS A 413 40.27 19.71 2.43
CA LYS A 413 40.52 19.17 1.08
C LYS A 413 41.27 20.13 0.16
N GLY A 414 41.62 21.32 0.64
CA GLY A 414 42.35 22.34 -0.12
C GLY A 414 41.59 22.96 -1.26
N LYS A 415 40.24 22.89 -1.22
CA LYS A 415 39.37 23.63 -2.14
C LYS A 415 39.21 25.04 -1.60
N LYS A 416 39.76 26.02 -2.33
CA LYS A 416 39.57 27.46 -2.06
C LYS A 416 38.19 27.92 -2.57
#